data_f6fb07f269704dced894d69218651c71
#
_entry.id   f6fb07f269704dced894d69218651c71
#
_cell.length_a   1.000
_cell.length_b   1.000
_cell.length_c   1.000
_cell.angle_alpha   90.00
_cell.angle_beta   90.00
_cell.angle_gamma   90.00
#
_symmetry.space_group_name_H-M   'P 1'
#
loop_
_entity.id
_entity.type
_entity.pdbx_description
1 polymer ?
#
loop_
_entity_poly.entity_id
_entity_poly.type
_entity_poly.pdbx_seq_one_letter_code
_entity_poly.pdbx_strand_id
1 'polypeptide(L)'
;MFTVRMRRSSFQRLVFLVALVLVVDVGTAHAQIELPPRSLGDVVGQAEAEGTPILLEIYAPWCPYCQRMQEEVYADTEVRSYLDRRFTYARLNRDTTAGAHEFDGRTLSSKQLGLVLGARGVPTTVFMKPDGTPIARQPGYIKRPIFLQMLRYFGSGAYEEQSFEAFRSEASE
;
A
#
# COMPACT_ATOMS: atom_id res chain seq x y z
N MET A 1 -59.93 -17.99 49.73
CA MET A 1 -59.72 -17.75 48.30
C MET A 1 -58.80 -16.56 48.17
N PHE A 2 -57.47 -16.76 48.07
CA PHE A 2 -56.50 -15.71 47.93
C PHE A 2 -56.02 -15.71 46.46
N THR A 3 -56.40 -14.70 45.70
CA THR A 3 -55.95 -14.49 44.32
C THR A 3 -54.64 -13.69 44.32
N VAL A 4 -53.53 -14.36 44.00
CA VAL A 4 -52.23 -13.72 43.80
C VAL A 4 -52.20 -13.01 42.44
N ARG A 5 -52.21 -11.70 42.46
CA ARG A 5 -52.10 -10.82 41.26
C ARG A 5 -50.63 -10.67 40.89
N MET A 6 -50.19 -11.45 39.96
CA MET A 6 -48.83 -11.39 39.42
C MET A 6 -48.57 -10.08 38.63
N ARG A 7 -47.69 -9.23 39.14
CA ARG A 7 -47.30 -7.94 38.58
C ARG A 7 -46.43 -8.14 37.30
N ARG A 8 -47.02 -7.98 36.13
CA ARG A 8 -46.40 -8.10 34.81
C ARG A 8 -45.37 -7.00 34.47
N SER A 9 -45.00 -6.08 35.38
CA SER A 9 -44.23 -4.88 35.06
C SER A 9 -42.70 -5.06 35.18
N SER A 10 -42.22 -6.08 35.90
CA SER A 10 -40.77 -6.24 36.13
C SER A 10 -40.07 -7.02 35.03
N PHE A 11 -40.78 -7.92 34.35
CA PHE A 11 -40.18 -8.72 33.27
C PHE A 11 -40.00 -7.91 31.97
N GLN A 12 -40.91 -6.98 31.72
CA GLN A 12 -40.89 -6.13 30.52
C GLN A 12 -39.77 -5.05 30.56
N ARG A 13 -39.39 -4.62 31.78
CA ARG A 13 -38.25 -3.67 31.97
C ARG A 13 -36.88 -4.34 31.83
N LEU A 14 -36.78 -5.64 32.13
CA LEU A 14 -35.54 -6.40 31.99
C LEU A 14 -35.21 -6.68 30.52
N VAL A 15 -36.24 -6.90 29.69
CA VAL A 15 -36.04 -7.14 28.23
C VAL A 15 -35.62 -5.89 27.50
N PHE A 16 -36.06 -4.68 27.93
CA PHE A 16 -35.64 -3.42 27.33
C PHE A 16 -34.23 -2.98 27.71
N LEU A 17 -33.68 -3.42 28.84
CA LEU A 17 -32.32 -3.09 29.27
C LEU A 17 -31.25 -3.98 28.63
N VAL A 18 -31.60 -5.17 28.13
CA VAL A 18 -30.67 -6.06 27.43
C VAL A 18 -30.56 -5.74 25.94
N ALA A 19 -31.56 -5.04 25.36
CA ALA A 19 -31.54 -4.66 23.95
C ALA A 19 -30.66 -3.40 23.62
N LEU A 20 -30.13 -2.72 24.64
CA LEU A 20 -29.40 -1.43 24.46
C LEU A 20 -27.86 -1.56 24.52
N VAL A 21 -27.30 -2.75 24.53
CA VAL A 21 -25.82 -2.94 24.69
C VAL A 21 -25.18 -3.66 23.50
N LEU A 22 -25.84 -3.75 22.34
CA LEU A 22 -25.19 -4.23 21.11
C LEU A 22 -25.15 -3.14 20.03
N VAL A 23 -24.68 -1.95 20.40
CA VAL A 23 -24.04 -1.09 19.42
C VAL A 23 -22.61 -1.63 19.26
N VAL A 24 -22.46 -2.61 18.38
CA VAL A 24 -21.15 -2.98 17.87
C VAL A 24 -20.67 -1.77 17.08
N ASP A 25 -19.78 -1.00 17.69
CA ASP A 25 -18.94 -0.07 16.93
C ASP A 25 -18.20 -0.88 15.86
N VAL A 26 -18.79 -0.94 14.67
CA VAL A 26 -18.08 -1.34 13.46
C VAL A 26 -17.15 -0.17 13.14
N GLY A 27 -16.11 -0.03 13.94
CA GLY A 27 -14.99 0.81 13.62
C GLY A 27 -14.50 0.36 12.24
N THR A 28 -14.63 1.24 11.26
CA THR A 28 -14.01 1.06 9.95
C THR A 28 -12.50 1.02 10.18
N ALA A 29 -11.98 -0.18 10.47
CA ALA A 29 -10.56 -0.43 10.45
C ALA A 29 -10.12 -0.16 9.01
N HIS A 30 -9.53 1.01 8.79
CA HIS A 30 -8.78 1.29 7.57
C HIS A 30 -7.62 0.29 7.58
N ALA A 31 -7.77 -0.79 6.83
CA ALA A 31 -6.73 -1.79 6.67
C ALA A 31 -5.57 -1.13 5.94
N GLN A 32 -4.62 -0.62 6.71
CA GLN A 32 -3.32 -0.24 6.17
C GLN A 32 -2.69 -1.52 5.63
N ILE A 33 -2.10 -1.44 4.45
CA ILE A 33 -1.34 -2.56 3.89
C ILE A 33 -0.05 -2.66 4.70
N GLU A 34 -0.10 -3.37 5.82
CA GLU A 34 1.11 -3.74 6.56
C GLU A 34 1.76 -4.95 5.86
N LEU A 35 2.70 -4.66 4.98
CA LEU A 35 3.54 -5.68 4.40
C LEU A 35 4.67 -6.00 5.39
N PRO A 36 4.95 -7.29 5.65
CA PRO A 36 6.09 -7.66 6.47
C PRO A 36 7.38 -7.12 5.85
N PRO A 37 8.38 -6.78 6.67
CA PRO A 37 9.68 -6.37 6.16
C PRO A 37 10.28 -7.51 5.32
N ARG A 38 10.52 -7.24 4.04
CA ARG A 38 11.08 -8.19 3.07
C ARG A 38 12.42 -7.67 2.58
N SER A 39 13.36 -8.57 2.33
CA SER A 39 14.57 -8.20 1.62
C SER A 39 14.25 -7.86 0.16
N LEU A 40 15.10 -7.05 -0.49
CA LEU A 40 14.91 -6.81 -1.92
C LEU A 40 15.05 -8.11 -2.72
N GLY A 41 15.93 -9.02 -2.29
CA GLY A 41 16.08 -10.33 -2.94
C GLY A 41 14.80 -11.18 -2.92
N ASP A 42 14.06 -11.18 -1.79
CA ASP A 42 12.77 -11.89 -1.72
C ASP A 42 11.73 -11.26 -2.66
N VAL A 43 11.75 -9.93 -2.76
CA VAL A 43 10.83 -9.20 -3.66
C VAL A 43 11.16 -9.49 -5.12
N VAL A 44 12.44 -9.49 -5.48
CA VAL A 44 12.92 -9.82 -6.83
C VAL A 44 12.58 -11.27 -7.17
N GLY A 45 12.88 -12.22 -6.28
CA GLY A 45 12.56 -13.62 -6.52
C GLY A 45 11.07 -13.89 -6.76
N GLN A 46 10.19 -13.19 -6.03
CA GLN A 46 8.76 -13.25 -6.30
C GLN A 46 8.41 -12.62 -7.65
N ALA A 47 8.92 -11.43 -7.93
CA ALA A 47 8.64 -10.70 -9.17
C ALA A 47 9.05 -11.48 -10.42
N GLU A 48 10.23 -12.14 -10.38
CA GLU A 48 10.71 -13.01 -11.46
C GLU A 48 9.80 -14.24 -11.64
N ALA A 49 9.40 -14.89 -10.54
CA ALA A 49 8.53 -16.05 -10.59
C ALA A 49 7.13 -15.72 -11.15
N GLU A 50 6.60 -14.51 -10.87
CA GLU A 50 5.30 -14.04 -11.32
C GLU A 50 5.37 -13.30 -12.67
N GLY A 51 6.55 -12.93 -13.14
CA GLY A 51 6.75 -12.10 -14.34
C GLY A 51 6.18 -10.69 -14.20
N THR A 52 6.12 -10.14 -12.98
CA THR A 52 5.53 -8.84 -12.69
C THR A 52 6.58 -7.78 -12.41
N PRO A 53 6.42 -6.53 -12.88
CA PRO A 53 7.28 -5.43 -12.45
C PRO A 53 7.14 -5.18 -10.95
N ILE A 54 8.18 -4.59 -10.36
CA ILE A 54 8.21 -4.24 -8.94
C ILE A 54 7.83 -2.77 -8.78
N LEU A 55 6.95 -2.50 -7.81
CA LEU A 55 6.75 -1.16 -7.26
C LEU A 55 7.29 -1.13 -5.84
N LEU A 56 8.35 -0.36 -5.62
CA LEU A 56 8.96 -0.15 -4.31
C LEU A 56 8.63 1.24 -3.79
N GLU A 57 7.86 1.30 -2.68
CA GLU A 57 7.63 2.54 -1.95
C GLU A 57 8.72 2.74 -0.90
N ILE A 58 9.51 3.81 -1.03
CA ILE A 58 10.49 4.21 -0.03
C ILE A 58 9.86 5.27 0.86
N TYR A 59 9.73 4.98 2.15
CA TYR A 59 9.01 5.81 3.11
C TYR A 59 9.78 6.00 4.43
N ALA A 60 9.26 6.86 5.31
CA ALA A 60 9.64 6.94 6.71
C ALA A 60 8.39 7.04 7.60
N PRO A 61 8.39 6.47 8.83
CA PRO A 61 7.20 6.49 9.70
C PRO A 61 6.73 7.88 10.11
N TRP A 62 7.66 8.82 10.24
CA TRP A 62 7.40 10.23 10.62
C TRP A 62 6.96 11.12 9.46
N CYS A 63 6.91 10.61 8.22
CA CYS A 63 6.68 11.40 7.02
C CYS A 63 5.17 11.62 6.79
N PRO A 64 4.63 12.85 6.93
CA PRO A 64 3.19 13.09 6.78
C PRO A 64 2.71 12.87 5.33
N TYR A 65 3.54 13.16 4.33
CA TYR A 65 3.19 12.89 2.92
C TYR A 65 3.18 11.39 2.60
N CYS A 66 3.97 10.56 3.32
CA CYS A 66 3.91 9.11 3.19
C CYS A 66 2.60 8.57 3.76
N GLN A 67 2.18 9.06 4.93
CA GLN A 67 0.88 8.72 5.54
C GLN A 67 -0.27 9.12 4.62
N ARG A 68 -0.23 10.37 4.14
CA ARG A 68 -1.22 10.86 3.20
C ARG A 68 -1.30 10.03 1.91
N MET A 69 -0.16 9.56 1.39
CA MET A 69 -0.13 8.71 0.21
C MET A 69 -0.75 7.33 0.48
N GLN A 70 -0.55 6.78 1.68
CA GLN A 70 -1.21 5.54 2.10
C GLN A 70 -2.74 5.70 2.17
N GLU A 71 -3.22 6.81 2.76
CA GLU A 71 -4.64 7.05 2.98
C GLU A 71 -5.39 7.44 1.71
N GLU A 72 -4.81 8.31 0.87
CA GLU A 72 -5.50 8.90 -0.28
C GLU A 72 -5.22 8.17 -1.61
N VAL A 73 -4.12 7.41 -1.70
CA VAL A 73 -3.69 6.79 -2.96
C VAL A 73 -3.65 5.28 -2.86
N TYR A 74 -2.86 4.72 -1.96
CA TYR A 74 -2.74 3.26 -1.83
C TYR A 74 -3.99 2.59 -1.24
N ALA A 75 -4.79 3.30 -0.42
CA ALA A 75 -6.07 2.79 0.09
C ALA A 75 -7.20 2.81 -0.95
N ASP A 76 -7.04 3.51 -2.07
CA ASP A 76 -8.03 3.54 -3.15
C ASP A 76 -8.21 2.15 -3.76
N THR A 77 -9.46 1.72 -3.92
CA THR A 77 -9.80 0.37 -4.37
C THR A 77 -9.26 0.06 -5.77
N GLU A 78 -9.30 1.03 -6.70
CA GLU A 78 -8.81 0.84 -8.08
C GLU A 78 -7.29 0.71 -8.09
N VAL A 79 -6.58 1.56 -7.35
CA VAL A 79 -5.13 1.52 -7.19
C VAL A 79 -4.69 0.17 -6.60
N ARG A 80 -5.29 -0.24 -5.48
CA ARG A 80 -4.99 -1.53 -4.84
C ARG A 80 -5.21 -2.70 -5.79
N SER A 81 -6.40 -2.74 -6.41
CA SER A 81 -6.76 -3.81 -7.33
C SER A 81 -5.81 -3.88 -8.54
N TYR A 82 -5.29 -2.75 -9.01
CA TYR A 82 -4.31 -2.73 -10.09
C TYR A 82 -2.92 -3.21 -9.60
N LEU A 83 -2.47 -2.73 -8.44
CA LEU A 83 -1.22 -3.16 -7.81
C LEU A 83 -1.22 -4.68 -7.59
N ASP A 84 -2.25 -5.21 -6.96
CA ASP A 84 -2.36 -6.64 -6.62
C ASP A 84 -2.31 -7.55 -7.87
N ARG A 85 -2.80 -7.08 -9.01
CA ARG A 85 -2.82 -7.88 -10.25
C ARG A 85 -1.59 -7.73 -11.12
N ARG A 86 -0.86 -6.61 -11.02
CA ARG A 86 0.12 -6.21 -12.04
C ARG A 86 1.51 -5.93 -11.49
N PHE A 87 1.67 -5.88 -10.17
CA PHE A 87 2.95 -5.55 -9.55
C PHE A 87 3.27 -6.47 -8.38
N THR A 88 4.54 -6.75 -8.21
CA THR A 88 5.06 -7.13 -6.91
C THR A 88 5.31 -5.85 -6.12
N TYR A 89 4.46 -5.58 -5.12
CA TYR A 89 4.53 -4.36 -4.30
C TYR A 89 5.33 -4.60 -3.03
N ALA A 90 6.23 -3.67 -2.71
CA ALA A 90 7.00 -3.69 -1.48
C ALA A 90 7.21 -2.29 -0.91
N ARG A 91 7.50 -2.24 0.40
CA ARG A 91 7.78 -1.00 1.13
C ARG A 91 9.16 -1.07 1.79
N LEU A 92 9.92 0.01 1.68
CA LEU A 92 11.24 0.15 2.27
C LEU A 92 11.26 1.32 3.25
N ASN A 93 11.43 1.05 4.54
CA ASN A 93 11.65 2.10 5.52
C ASN A 93 13.10 2.60 5.42
N ARG A 94 13.28 3.82 4.91
CA ARG A 94 14.60 4.41 4.65
C ARG A 94 15.43 4.67 5.93
N ASP A 95 14.79 4.73 7.10
CA ASP A 95 15.51 5.05 8.35
C ASP A 95 16.01 3.80 9.06
N THR A 96 15.57 2.61 8.61
CA THR A 96 16.03 1.36 9.18
C THR A 96 17.43 1.03 8.70
N THR A 97 18.33 0.80 9.66
CA THR A 97 19.68 0.27 9.41
C THR A 97 19.69 -1.26 9.42
N ALA A 98 18.61 -1.88 9.90
CA ALA A 98 18.38 -3.31 9.81
C ALA A 98 18.00 -3.71 8.37
N GLY A 99 18.06 -5.00 8.11
CA GLY A 99 17.83 -5.57 6.79
C GLY A 99 19.13 -5.78 6.03
N ALA A 100 19.15 -6.83 5.25
CA ALA A 100 20.21 -7.15 4.30
C ALA A 100 19.55 -7.24 2.93
N HIS A 101 19.85 -6.30 2.07
CA HIS A 101 19.33 -6.24 0.72
C HIS A 101 20.48 -6.46 -0.26
N GLU A 102 20.42 -7.52 -1.01
CA GLU A 102 21.36 -7.73 -2.10
C GLU A 102 20.97 -6.83 -3.29
N PHE A 103 21.88 -5.96 -3.69
CA PHE A 103 21.69 -5.08 -4.83
C PHE A 103 23.04 -4.74 -5.48
N ASP A 104 23.16 -5.01 -6.78
CA ASP A 104 24.36 -4.75 -7.58
C ASP A 104 25.64 -5.36 -6.95
N GLY A 105 25.51 -6.65 -6.50
CA GLY A 105 26.62 -7.40 -5.89
C GLY A 105 27.02 -6.91 -4.50
N ARG A 106 26.22 -6.08 -3.84
CA ARG A 106 26.50 -5.54 -2.51
C ARG A 106 25.35 -5.83 -1.55
N THR A 107 25.70 -6.13 -0.31
CA THR A 107 24.72 -6.23 0.79
C THR A 107 24.53 -4.85 1.41
N LEU A 108 23.32 -4.31 1.34
CA LEU A 108 22.98 -2.96 1.78
C LEU A 108 21.94 -2.99 2.89
N SER A 109 22.04 -2.07 3.85
CA SER A 109 20.93 -1.76 4.76
C SER A 109 19.79 -1.06 4.01
N SER A 110 18.57 -1.03 4.57
CA SER A 110 17.44 -0.31 3.96
C SER A 110 17.76 1.17 3.69
N LYS A 111 18.48 1.82 4.62
CA LYS A 111 18.95 3.20 4.45
C LYS A 111 19.87 3.35 3.23
N GLN A 112 20.86 2.45 3.12
CA GLN A 112 21.82 2.46 2.00
C GLN A 112 21.13 2.16 0.66
N LEU A 113 20.26 1.16 0.63
CA LEU A 113 19.47 0.83 -0.56
C LEU A 113 18.62 2.02 -1.02
N GLY A 114 17.92 2.68 -0.11
CA GLY A 114 17.15 3.89 -0.43
C GLY A 114 18.01 4.98 -1.09
N LEU A 115 19.23 5.22 -0.57
CA LEU A 115 20.17 6.19 -1.14
C LEU A 115 20.67 5.76 -2.55
N VAL A 116 21.03 4.49 -2.72
CA VAL A 116 21.48 3.94 -4.01
C VAL A 116 20.38 4.03 -5.06
N LEU A 117 19.12 3.76 -4.68
CA LEU A 117 17.95 3.94 -5.54
C LEU A 117 17.58 5.42 -5.76
N GLY A 118 18.34 6.35 -5.20
CA GLY A 118 18.19 7.79 -5.40
C GLY A 118 17.06 8.43 -4.61
N ALA A 119 16.55 7.78 -3.56
CA ALA A 119 15.57 8.35 -2.65
C ALA A 119 16.20 9.38 -1.70
N ARG A 120 16.38 10.61 -2.19
CA ARG A 120 16.89 11.74 -1.40
C ARG A 120 15.86 12.29 -0.43
N GLY A 121 14.58 12.06 -0.68
CA GLY A 121 13.43 12.42 0.15
C GLY A 121 12.42 11.29 0.22
N VAL A 122 11.39 11.46 1.05
CA VAL A 122 10.27 10.52 1.16
C VAL A 122 8.93 11.28 1.07
N PRO A 123 7.88 10.64 0.50
CA PRO A 123 7.91 9.34 -0.15
C PRO A 123 8.72 9.36 -1.45
N THR A 124 9.24 8.22 -1.87
CA THR A 124 9.77 8.03 -3.22
C THR A 124 9.24 6.70 -3.75
N THR A 125 8.60 6.73 -4.91
CA THR A 125 8.14 5.53 -5.61
C THR A 125 9.20 5.13 -6.64
N VAL A 126 9.62 3.88 -6.64
CA VAL A 126 10.56 3.31 -7.61
C VAL A 126 9.87 2.20 -8.39
N PHE A 127 9.89 2.30 -9.70
CA PHE A 127 9.45 1.25 -10.61
C PHE A 127 10.67 0.46 -11.07
N MET A 128 10.60 -0.86 -11.01
CA MET A 128 11.71 -1.75 -11.36
C MET A 128 11.21 -2.87 -12.25
N LYS A 129 12.10 -3.43 -13.06
CA LYS A 129 11.87 -4.68 -13.78
C LYS A 129 11.74 -5.85 -12.79
N PRO A 130 11.22 -7.02 -13.21
CA PRO A 130 11.16 -8.21 -12.36
C PRO A 130 12.51 -8.59 -11.75
N ASP A 131 13.60 -8.42 -12.48
CA ASP A 131 14.98 -8.67 -12.06
C ASP A 131 15.56 -7.66 -11.07
N GLY A 132 14.77 -6.68 -10.63
CA GLY A 132 15.20 -5.62 -9.71
C GLY A 132 15.93 -4.46 -10.38
N THR A 133 16.07 -4.43 -11.71
CA THR A 133 16.66 -3.30 -12.43
C THR A 133 15.74 -2.07 -12.36
N PRO A 134 16.20 -0.92 -11.83
CA PRO A 134 15.37 0.28 -11.76
C PRO A 134 15.00 0.80 -13.16
N ILE A 135 13.71 1.11 -13.38
CA ILE A 135 13.19 1.74 -14.61
C ILE A 135 13.06 3.25 -14.39
N ALA A 136 12.37 3.63 -13.33
CA ALA A 136 12.08 5.03 -13.03
C ALA A 136 11.89 5.24 -11.53
N ARG A 137 12.08 6.49 -11.11
CA ARG A 137 11.72 6.93 -9.75
C ARG A 137 10.92 8.21 -9.80
N GLN A 138 9.94 8.31 -8.92
CA GLN A 138 9.14 9.51 -8.73
C GLN A 138 9.21 9.93 -7.26
N PRO A 139 9.93 11.02 -6.93
CA PRO A 139 9.98 11.55 -5.58
C PRO A 139 8.71 12.35 -5.26
N GLY A 140 8.34 12.36 -3.98
CA GLY A 140 7.23 13.15 -3.44
C GLY A 140 5.87 12.46 -3.52
N TYR A 141 4.87 13.16 -2.97
CA TYR A 141 3.48 12.75 -3.01
C TYR A 141 2.93 12.82 -4.45
N ILE A 142 2.26 11.76 -4.87
CA ILE A 142 1.66 11.65 -6.20
C ILE A 142 0.13 11.57 -6.02
N LYS A 143 -0.61 12.46 -6.68
CA LYS A 143 -2.08 12.42 -6.66
C LYS A 143 -2.60 11.14 -7.33
N ARG A 144 -3.66 10.54 -6.76
CA ARG A 144 -4.26 9.28 -7.23
C ARG A 144 -4.43 9.17 -8.77
N PRO A 145 -5.00 10.15 -9.50
CA PRO A 145 -5.20 10.00 -10.95
C PRO A 145 -3.89 9.84 -11.71
N ILE A 146 -2.85 10.59 -11.31
CA ILE A 146 -1.52 10.48 -11.95
C ILE A 146 -0.87 9.15 -11.56
N PHE A 147 -0.98 8.75 -10.30
CA PHE A 147 -0.40 7.49 -9.84
C PHE A 147 -1.00 6.30 -10.59
N LEU A 148 -2.32 6.26 -10.79
CA LEU A 148 -2.99 5.21 -11.54
C LEU A 148 -2.54 5.18 -13.02
N GLN A 149 -2.33 6.34 -13.65
CA GLN A 149 -1.74 6.41 -14.99
C GLN A 149 -0.31 5.86 -15.03
N MET A 150 0.52 6.18 -14.01
CA MET A 150 1.86 5.61 -13.88
C MET A 150 1.83 4.09 -13.71
N LEU A 151 0.92 3.58 -12.87
CA LEU A 151 0.74 2.13 -12.72
C LEU A 151 0.39 1.46 -14.06
N ARG A 152 -0.52 2.04 -14.82
CA ARG A 152 -0.89 1.52 -16.14
C ARG A 152 0.28 1.55 -17.12
N TYR A 153 1.03 2.64 -17.15
CA TYR A 153 2.18 2.83 -18.02
C TYR A 153 3.30 1.82 -17.73
N PHE A 154 3.72 1.68 -16.48
CA PHE A 154 4.77 0.73 -16.11
C PHE A 154 4.26 -0.72 -16.07
N GLY A 155 3.05 -0.95 -15.61
CA GLY A 155 2.46 -2.28 -15.50
C GLY A 155 2.05 -2.93 -16.83
N SER A 156 1.90 -2.15 -17.91
CA SER A 156 1.67 -2.66 -19.26
C SER A 156 2.95 -2.86 -20.08
N GLY A 157 4.08 -2.31 -19.62
CA GLY A 157 5.32 -2.28 -20.41
C GLY A 157 5.41 -1.13 -21.40
N ALA A 158 4.42 -0.23 -21.48
CA ALA A 158 4.40 0.88 -22.43
C ALA A 158 5.62 1.81 -22.33
N TYR A 159 6.33 1.81 -21.19
CA TYR A 159 7.56 2.59 -20.99
C TYR A 159 8.72 2.16 -21.93
N GLU A 160 8.62 0.97 -22.53
CA GLU A 160 9.61 0.50 -23.51
C GLU A 160 9.36 1.07 -24.92
N GLU A 161 8.15 1.54 -25.21
CA GLU A 161 7.70 1.93 -26.53
C GLU A 161 7.47 3.44 -26.66
N GLN A 162 7.05 4.12 -25.59
CA GLN A 162 6.69 5.53 -25.65
C GLN A 162 6.96 6.27 -24.33
N SER A 163 6.97 7.61 -24.38
CA SER A 163 7.09 8.46 -23.19
C SER A 163 5.80 8.47 -22.37
N PHE A 164 5.91 8.81 -21.08
CA PHE A 164 4.73 8.93 -20.20
C PHE A 164 3.76 10.02 -20.67
N GLU A 165 4.26 11.12 -21.25
CA GLU A 165 3.42 12.19 -21.82
C GLU A 165 2.60 11.69 -23.01
N ALA A 166 3.22 10.94 -23.93
CA ALA A 166 2.53 10.34 -25.08
C ALA A 166 1.44 9.38 -24.63
N PHE A 167 1.80 8.45 -23.72
CA PHE A 167 0.83 7.49 -23.13
C PHE A 167 -0.37 8.18 -22.48
N ARG A 168 -0.16 9.29 -21.79
CA ARG A 168 -1.24 10.05 -21.15
C ARG A 168 -2.16 10.75 -22.14
N SER A 169 -1.60 11.29 -23.25
CA SER A 169 -2.40 11.98 -24.25
C SER A 169 -3.35 11.03 -24.96
N GLU A 170 -2.90 9.82 -25.30
CA GLU A 170 -3.72 8.77 -25.90
C GLU A 170 -4.89 8.30 -24.99
N ALA A 171 -4.64 8.26 -23.67
CA ALA A 171 -5.67 7.86 -22.70
C ALA A 171 -6.73 8.95 -22.45
N SER A 172 -6.57 10.14 -23.03
CA SER A 172 -7.45 11.30 -22.84
C SER A 172 -8.35 11.58 -24.03
N GLU A 173 -8.16 10.86 -25.16
CA GLU A 173 -9.00 10.86 -26.36
C GLU A 173 -10.09 9.78 -26.29
#